data_4a225d33570df56b3d4bdafd4bdc500a
#
_entry.id   4a225d33570df56b3d4bdafd4bdc500a
#
_cell.length_a   1.000
_cell.length_b   1.000
_cell.length_c   1.000
_cell.angle_alpha   90.00
_cell.angle_beta   90.00
_cell.angle_gamma   90.00
#
_symmetry.space_group_name_H-M   'P 1'
#
loop_
_entity.id
_entity.type
_entity.pdbx_description
1 polymer ?
#
loop_
_entity_poly.entity_id
_entity_poly.type
_entity_poly.pdbx_seq_one_letter_code
_entity_poly.pdbx_strand_id
1 'polypeptide(L)'
;MAKEKFERTKPHVNIGTIGHVDHGKTTLTAAISKVLHEKLGTGEEVKSFDQIDNAPEEKERGITINTAHIEYETSKRHYAHVDCPGHADYVKNMVTGAAQMDGAIIVVAATDGPMPQTREHILLARQVNVPRLVVFLNKCDMVEDEEMLELVEMEMRELLEQYEFEEDTPIIRGSALGALNGVAKWEDSVMQLMDAVDEWIQEPERDRDKPFLMPVEDVFSITGRGTVATGRVETGVVKVGDEVQILGLGEDKKSVVTGVEMFRKLLDQGEAGDNVGLLLRGIDKNEVKRGMVITHPGVIHPHKKFKASIYVLKKEEGGRHTPFGNKYRPQFYLRTMDCTGEIHLPEGTEMVMPGDNVEITVELIYAVAINVGLRFAIREGGRTVGSGQITEILD
;
A
#
# COMPACT_ATOMS: atom_id res chain seq x y z
N MET A 1 17.63 27.57 2.75
CA MET A 1 18.64 26.64 2.26
C MET A 1 18.12 26.03 0.95
N ALA A 2 18.97 25.81 -0.05
CA ALA A 2 18.58 25.09 -1.25
C ALA A 2 18.28 23.63 -0.85
N LYS A 3 17.19 23.05 -1.38
CA LYS A 3 16.90 21.63 -1.15
C LYS A 3 17.96 20.78 -1.83
N GLU A 4 18.33 19.70 -1.20
CA GLU A 4 19.21 18.68 -1.79
C GLU A 4 18.57 18.05 -3.02
N LYS A 5 19.40 17.61 -3.97
CA LYS A 5 18.98 16.85 -5.13
C LYS A 5 19.10 15.36 -4.81
N PHE A 6 18.06 14.60 -5.14
CA PHE A 6 18.09 13.16 -5.00
C PHE A 6 18.98 12.55 -6.09
N GLU A 7 19.93 11.71 -5.70
CA GLU A 7 20.80 10.96 -6.62
C GLU A 7 20.40 9.48 -6.61
N ARG A 8 20.09 8.94 -7.78
CA ARG A 8 19.74 7.51 -7.95
C ARG A 8 21.01 6.67 -8.03
N THR A 9 21.54 6.26 -6.88
CA THR A 9 22.77 5.45 -6.79
C THR A 9 22.50 3.96 -6.69
N LYS A 10 21.29 3.56 -6.27
CA LYS A 10 20.86 2.17 -6.06
C LYS A 10 19.48 1.92 -6.66
N PRO A 11 19.12 0.66 -6.96
CA PRO A 11 17.76 0.29 -7.32
C PRO A 11 16.78 0.72 -6.23
N HIS A 12 15.62 1.26 -6.64
CA HIS A 12 14.58 1.74 -5.74
C HIS A 12 13.46 0.71 -5.63
N VAL A 13 13.09 0.34 -4.39
CA VAL A 13 12.04 -0.63 -4.08
C VAL A 13 11.10 -0.04 -3.04
N ASN A 14 9.80 -0.18 -3.26
CA ASN A 14 8.77 0.20 -2.30
C ASN A 14 8.41 -1.01 -1.44
N ILE A 15 8.56 -0.88 -0.14
CA ILE A 15 8.24 -1.91 0.83
C ILE A 15 7.34 -1.32 1.91
N GLY A 16 6.66 -2.14 2.69
CA GLY A 16 5.93 -1.63 3.84
C GLY A 16 5.66 -2.68 4.88
N THR A 17 5.24 -2.21 6.05
CA THR A 17 4.81 -3.05 7.16
C THR A 17 3.30 -3.17 7.18
N ILE A 18 2.81 -4.41 7.23
CA ILE A 18 1.39 -4.77 7.36
C ILE A 18 1.22 -5.78 8.52
N GLY A 19 0.01 -5.95 9.01
CA GLY A 19 -0.29 -6.88 10.11
C GLY A 19 -1.25 -6.28 11.13
N HIS A 20 -1.55 -7.07 12.17
CA HIS A 20 -2.52 -6.70 13.20
C HIS A 20 -2.11 -5.45 14.00
N VAL A 21 -3.10 -4.79 14.61
CA VAL A 21 -2.84 -3.72 15.59
C VAL A 21 -2.02 -4.28 16.76
N ASP A 22 -1.15 -3.46 17.35
CA ASP A 22 -0.27 -3.81 18.48
C ASP A 22 0.76 -4.93 18.24
N HIS A 23 0.91 -5.44 17.01
CA HIS A 23 1.98 -6.38 16.67
C HIS A 23 3.35 -5.71 16.48
N GLY A 24 3.43 -4.37 16.54
CA GLY A 24 4.67 -3.62 16.57
C GLY A 24 5.21 -3.21 15.19
N LYS A 25 4.34 -2.96 14.20
CA LYS A 25 4.71 -2.48 12.85
C LYS A 25 5.54 -1.21 12.89
N THR A 26 5.01 -0.15 13.49
CA THR A 26 5.69 1.16 13.60
C THR A 26 6.97 1.06 14.43
N THR A 27 6.97 0.20 15.47
CA THR A 27 8.17 -0.09 16.26
C THR A 27 9.24 -0.75 15.40
N LEU A 28 8.87 -1.71 14.54
CA LEU A 28 9.80 -2.36 13.61
C LEU A 28 10.32 -1.36 12.56
N THR A 29 9.45 -0.53 12.02
CA THR A 29 9.81 0.52 11.06
C THR A 29 10.85 1.48 11.64
N ALA A 30 10.68 1.90 12.89
CA ALA A 30 11.66 2.72 13.62
C ALA A 30 12.96 1.94 13.89
N ALA A 31 12.87 0.64 14.26
CA ALA A 31 14.02 -0.20 14.50
C ALA A 31 14.86 -0.40 13.23
N ILE A 32 14.24 -0.64 12.07
CA ILE A 32 14.93 -0.76 10.78
C ILE A 32 15.70 0.53 10.49
N SER A 33 15.04 1.70 10.58
CA SER A 33 15.66 3.00 10.33
C SER A 33 16.89 3.21 11.22
N LYS A 34 16.79 2.92 12.53
CA LYS A 34 17.89 3.07 13.48
C LYS A 34 19.03 2.09 13.21
N VAL A 35 18.74 0.79 13.10
CA VAL A 35 19.75 -0.26 12.95
C VAL A 35 20.53 -0.10 11.64
N LEU A 36 19.88 0.20 10.52
CA LEU A 36 20.57 0.45 9.26
C LEU A 36 21.46 1.69 9.33
N HIS A 37 21.00 2.77 9.97
CA HIS A 37 21.82 3.96 10.18
C HIS A 37 23.08 3.65 11.01
N GLU A 38 22.93 2.94 12.12
CA GLU A 38 24.06 2.62 13.04
C GLU A 38 25.03 1.60 12.44
N LYS A 39 24.53 0.55 11.77
CA LYS A 39 25.36 -0.55 11.24
C LYS A 39 26.00 -0.22 9.88
N LEU A 40 25.30 0.50 9.00
CA LEU A 40 25.75 0.76 7.64
C LEU A 40 26.22 2.21 7.42
N GLY A 41 26.01 3.11 8.38
CA GLY A 41 26.40 4.51 8.26
C GLY A 41 25.63 5.22 7.12
N THR A 42 24.41 4.78 6.82
CA THR A 42 23.58 5.39 5.80
C THR A 42 23.27 6.85 6.19
N GLY A 43 23.37 7.78 5.25
CA GLY A 43 23.20 9.22 5.50
C GLY A 43 21.78 9.66 5.83
N GLU A 44 20.83 8.72 5.88
CA GLU A 44 19.42 9.00 6.13
C GLU A 44 19.16 9.30 7.62
N GLU A 45 18.24 10.24 7.86
CA GLU A 45 17.86 10.63 9.22
C GLU A 45 17.10 9.48 9.92
N VAL A 46 17.58 9.08 11.11
CA VAL A 46 16.86 8.09 11.95
C VAL A 46 15.49 8.64 12.33
N LYS A 47 14.44 7.89 12.03
CA LYS A 47 13.06 8.22 12.41
C LYS A 47 12.67 7.51 13.68
N SER A 48 12.32 8.28 14.70
CA SER A 48 11.76 7.74 15.94
C SER A 48 10.28 7.39 15.75
N PHE A 49 9.75 6.55 16.64
CA PHE A 49 8.33 6.19 16.68
C PHE A 49 7.41 7.43 16.62
N ASP A 50 7.65 8.44 17.45
CA ASP A 50 6.85 9.68 17.50
C ASP A 50 6.95 10.56 16.26
N GLN A 51 7.95 10.33 15.41
CA GLN A 51 8.11 11.02 14.12
C GLN A 51 7.41 10.28 12.99
N ILE A 52 7.19 8.98 13.14
CA ILE A 52 6.43 8.13 12.21
C ILE A 52 4.94 8.36 12.47
N ASP A 53 4.46 8.06 13.67
CA ASP A 53 3.08 8.34 14.12
C ASP A 53 3.00 9.79 14.64
N ASN A 54 2.87 10.74 13.73
CA ASN A 54 3.03 12.16 14.05
C ASN A 54 1.71 12.91 14.28
N ALA A 55 0.57 12.39 13.80
CA ALA A 55 -0.72 13.05 13.97
C ALA A 55 -1.16 13.08 15.45
N PRO A 56 -1.81 14.18 15.90
CA PRO A 56 -2.28 14.27 17.28
C PRO A 56 -3.16 13.11 17.72
N GLU A 57 -4.05 12.64 16.83
CA GLU A 57 -4.94 11.50 17.10
C GLU A 57 -4.18 10.17 17.21
N GLU A 58 -3.10 9.97 16.44
CA GLU A 58 -2.23 8.80 16.53
C GLU A 58 -1.53 8.73 17.87
N LYS A 59 -1.01 9.88 18.33
CA LYS A 59 -0.35 10.00 19.64
C LYS A 59 -1.30 9.80 20.81
N GLU A 60 -2.54 10.29 20.69
CA GLU A 60 -3.56 10.14 21.72
C GLU A 60 -4.04 8.69 21.85
N ARG A 61 -4.22 8.01 20.73
CA ARG A 61 -4.74 6.63 20.68
C ARG A 61 -3.66 5.57 20.74
N GLY A 62 -2.39 5.92 20.49
CA GLY A 62 -1.27 4.96 20.40
C GLY A 62 -1.36 4.00 19.24
N ILE A 63 -2.05 4.36 18.14
CA ILE A 63 -2.24 3.54 16.95
C ILE A 63 -1.96 4.34 15.68
N THR A 64 -1.39 3.71 14.67
CA THR A 64 -1.23 4.31 13.34
C THR A 64 -2.58 4.44 12.64
N ILE A 65 -2.90 5.63 12.16
CA ILE A 65 -4.14 5.96 11.45
C ILE A 65 -3.86 6.17 9.96
N ASN A 66 -2.86 6.99 9.66
CA ASN A 66 -2.45 7.29 8.30
C ASN A 66 -1.22 6.48 7.91
N THR A 67 -1.02 6.29 6.61
CA THR A 67 0.23 5.72 6.11
C THR A 67 1.36 6.73 6.33
N ALA A 68 2.48 6.26 6.88
CA ALA A 68 3.69 7.05 7.00
C ALA A 68 4.73 6.56 6.00
N HIS A 69 5.43 7.49 5.35
CA HIS A 69 6.48 7.17 4.39
C HIS A 69 7.84 7.57 4.96
N ILE A 70 8.75 6.62 5.03
CA ILE A 70 10.15 6.84 5.39
C ILE A 70 11.07 6.29 4.32
N GLU A 71 12.31 6.79 4.29
CA GLU A 71 13.36 6.26 3.40
C GLU A 71 14.50 5.68 4.23
N TYR A 72 15.14 4.65 3.70
CA TYR A 72 16.38 4.09 4.19
C TYR A 72 17.08 3.26 3.11
N GLU A 73 18.32 2.91 3.34
CA GLU A 73 19.12 2.13 2.41
C GLU A 73 19.77 0.93 3.07
N THR A 74 19.89 -0.15 2.31
CA THR A 74 20.83 -1.24 2.56
C THR A 74 22.09 -1.03 1.72
N SER A 75 23.03 -1.96 1.79
CA SER A 75 24.18 -1.96 0.87
C SER A 75 23.78 -2.15 -0.60
N LYS A 76 22.63 -2.78 -0.86
CA LYS A 76 22.17 -3.20 -2.19
C LYS A 76 21.13 -2.25 -2.78
N ARG A 77 20.21 -1.70 -1.96
CA ARG A 77 18.99 -1.03 -2.42
C ARG A 77 18.65 0.22 -1.61
N HIS A 78 17.92 1.12 -2.25
CA HIS A 78 17.20 2.22 -1.61
C HIS A 78 15.72 1.84 -1.45
N TYR A 79 15.17 2.05 -0.26
CA TYR A 79 13.80 1.69 0.07
C TYR A 79 12.96 2.92 0.40
N ALA A 80 11.77 2.99 -0.24
CA ALA A 80 10.65 3.75 0.30
C ALA A 80 9.82 2.79 1.15
N HIS A 81 9.68 3.08 2.43
CA HIS A 81 8.94 2.24 3.36
C HIS A 81 7.62 2.91 3.74
N VAL A 82 6.53 2.17 3.57
CA VAL A 82 5.17 2.58 3.91
C VAL A 82 4.75 1.87 5.19
N ASP A 83 4.66 2.59 6.31
CA ASP A 83 4.08 2.05 7.54
C ASP A 83 2.56 2.12 7.47
N CYS A 84 1.90 0.97 7.52
CA CYS A 84 0.45 0.86 7.34
C CYS A 84 -0.29 0.73 8.68
N PRO A 85 -1.49 1.34 8.81
CA PRO A 85 -2.33 1.13 9.97
C PRO A 85 -2.74 -0.33 10.11
N GLY A 86 -2.86 -0.81 11.37
CA GLY A 86 -3.27 -2.18 11.67
C GLY A 86 -4.73 -2.32 12.03
N HIS A 87 -5.41 -1.23 12.40
CA HIS A 87 -6.77 -1.26 12.91
C HIS A 87 -7.81 -1.36 11.77
N ALA A 88 -8.86 -2.17 11.97
CA ALA A 88 -9.90 -2.44 10.97
C ALA A 88 -10.59 -1.17 10.43
N ASP A 89 -10.74 -0.12 11.25
CA ASP A 89 -11.36 1.14 10.82
C ASP A 89 -10.54 1.89 9.76
N TYR A 90 -9.23 1.61 9.68
CA TYR A 90 -8.29 2.30 8.78
C TYR A 90 -7.83 1.42 7.60
N VAL A 91 -8.51 0.33 7.32
CA VAL A 91 -8.19 -0.58 6.21
C VAL A 91 -8.12 0.15 4.86
N LYS A 92 -8.91 1.21 4.67
CA LYS A 92 -8.78 2.06 3.47
C LYS A 92 -7.37 2.61 3.28
N ASN A 93 -6.76 3.10 4.35
CA ASN A 93 -5.39 3.62 4.30
C ASN A 93 -4.37 2.48 4.10
N MET A 94 -4.61 1.32 4.74
CA MET A 94 -3.81 0.11 4.53
C MET A 94 -3.84 -0.34 3.06
N VAL A 95 -5.02 -0.45 2.44
CA VAL A 95 -5.17 -0.86 1.02
C VAL A 95 -4.44 0.12 0.10
N THR A 96 -4.56 1.43 0.35
CA THR A 96 -3.87 2.45 -0.45
C THR A 96 -2.36 2.34 -0.30
N GLY A 97 -1.86 2.13 0.92
CA GLY A 97 -0.43 1.91 1.18
C GLY A 97 0.08 0.63 0.53
N ALA A 98 -0.65 -0.49 0.72
CA ALA A 98 -0.27 -1.77 0.14
C ALA A 98 -0.21 -1.76 -1.39
N ALA A 99 -1.10 -1.02 -2.06
CA ALA A 99 -1.09 -0.87 -3.51
C ALA A 99 0.18 -0.18 -4.05
N GLN A 100 0.96 0.47 -3.19
CA GLN A 100 2.22 1.11 -3.56
C GLN A 100 3.44 0.21 -3.39
N MET A 101 3.30 -0.96 -2.76
CA MET A 101 4.41 -1.82 -2.38
C MET A 101 4.81 -2.77 -3.50
N ASP A 102 6.11 -2.97 -3.64
CA ASP A 102 6.73 -4.00 -4.49
C ASP A 102 6.95 -5.30 -3.71
N GLY A 103 6.86 -5.23 -2.39
CA GLY A 103 6.88 -6.31 -1.43
C GLY A 103 6.45 -5.81 -0.06
N ALA A 104 6.07 -6.70 0.87
CA ALA A 104 5.69 -6.26 2.21
C ALA A 104 6.27 -7.15 3.30
N ILE A 105 6.48 -6.55 4.48
CA ILE A 105 6.82 -7.24 5.72
C ILE A 105 5.54 -7.43 6.52
N ILE A 106 5.13 -8.68 6.70
CA ILE A 106 4.01 -9.00 7.60
C ILE A 106 4.54 -9.17 9.02
N VAL A 107 4.08 -8.33 9.93
CA VAL A 107 4.50 -8.33 11.34
C VAL A 107 3.50 -9.08 12.18
N VAL A 108 3.95 -10.13 12.86
CA VAL A 108 3.14 -10.98 13.73
C VAL A 108 3.80 -11.05 15.10
N ALA A 109 3.04 -10.78 16.16
CA ALA A 109 3.56 -10.96 17.52
C ALA A 109 3.61 -12.45 17.87
N ALA A 110 4.74 -12.95 18.30
CA ALA A 110 4.94 -14.34 18.71
C ALA A 110 4.03 -14.74 19.88
N THR A 111 3.63 -13.77 20.70
CA THR A 111 2.72 -13.95 21.84
C THR A 111 1.27 -14.23 21.43
N ASP A 112 0.86 -13.78 20.25
CA ASP A 112 -0.55 -13.75 19.85
C ASP A 112 -0.82 -14.61 18.60
N GLY A 113 0.21 -14.88 17.79
CA GLY A 113 0.08 -15.55 16.50
C GLY A 113 -0.68 -14.72 15.45
N PRO A 114 -1.12 -15.34 14.34
CA PRO A 114 -1.86 -14.65 13.29
C PRO A 114 -3.29 -14.31 13.73
N MET A 115 -3.55 -13.02 13.91
CA MET A 115 -4.81 -12.44 14.34
C MET A 115 -5.72 -12.10 13.14
N PRO A 116 -7.01 -11.72 13.33
CA PRO A 116 -7.94 -11.47 12.22
C PRO A 116 -7.45 -10.44 11.21
N GLN A 117 -6.85 -9.30 11.64
CA GLN A 117 -6.31 -8.32 10.68
C GLN A 117 -5.04 -8.84 9.99
N THR A 118 -4.27 -9.76 10.57
CA THR A 118 -3.17 -10.43 9.87
C THR A 118 -3.69 -11.14 8.62
N ARG A 119 -4.76 -11.90 8.76
CA ARG A 119 -5.43 -12.62 7.65
C ARG A 119 -5.98 -11.65 6.62
N GLU A 120 -6.68 -10.61 7.06
CA GLU A 120 -7.24 -9.58 6.17
C GLU A 120 -6.14 -8.84 5.40
N HIS A 121 -5.02 -8.50 6.05
CA HIS A 121 -3.91 -7.79 5.41
C HIS A 121 -3.17 -8.64 4.38
N ILE A 122 -2.98 -9.95 4.62
CA ILE A 122 -2.40 -10.88 3.64
C ILE A 122 -3.31 -11.00 2.43
N LEU A 123 -4.62 -11.17 2.65
CA LEU A 123 -5.62 -11.20 1.60
C LEU A 123 -5.60 -9.93 0.75
N LEU A 124 -5.62 -8.76 1.40
CA LEU A 124 -5.60 -7.47 0.71
C LEU A 124 -4.29 -7.25 -0.05
N ALA A 125 -3.14 -7.61 0.52
CA ALA A 125 -1.86 -7.56 -0.17
C ALA A 125 -1.88 -8.38 -1.46
N ARG A 126 -2.46 -9.59 -1.41
CA ARG A 126 -2.64 -10.44 -2.59
C ARG A 126 -3.54 -9.77 -3.65
N GLN A 127 -4.63 -9.15 -3.21
CA GLN A 127 -5.59 -8.48 -4.10
C GLN A 127 -5.01 -7.25 -4.81
N VAL A 128 -4.18 -6.46 -4.11
CA VAL A 128 -3.51 -5.29 -4.70
C VAL A 128 -2.20 -5.64 -5.41
N ASN A 129 -1.93 -6.93 -5.61
CA ASN A 129 -0.76 -7.44 -6.33
C ASN A 129 0.58 -7.18 -5.64
N VAL A 130 0.66 -7.22 -4.33
CA VAL A 130 1.95 -7.35 -3.66
C VAL A 130 2.53 -8.72 -3.99
N PRO A 131 3.63 -8.82 -4.74
CA PRO A 131 4.06 -10.10 -5.31
C PRO A 131 4.66 -11.04 -4.27
N ARG A 132 5.36 -10.50 -3.28
CA ARG A 132 6.07 -11.28 -2.24
C ARG A 132 5.98 -10.66 -0.87
N LEU A 133 5.96 -11.52 0.14
CA LEU A 133 5.97 -11.15 1.55
C LEU A 133 7.23 -11.66 2.23
N VAL A 134 7.63 -10.99 3.30
CA VAL A 134 8.58 -11.51 4.30
C VAL A 134 7.88 -11.43 5.65
N VAL A 135 8.00 -12.45 6.50
CA VAL A 135 7.39 -12.46 7.83
C VAL A 135 8.42 -12.04 8.87
N PHE A 136 8.05 -11.11 9.72
CA PHE A 136 8.79 -10.79 10.93
C PHE A 136 7.98 -11.24 12.15
N LEU A 137 8.43 -12.32 12.80
CA LEU A 137 7.86 -12.80 14.04
C LEU A 137 8.42 -11.97 15.19
N ASN A 138 7.64 -10.98 15.60
CA ASN A 138 8.03 -9.96 16.57
C ASN A 138 7.74 -10.40 18.01
N LYS A 139 8.30 -9.69 18.99
CA LYS A 139 8.16 -9.93 20.43
C LYS A 139 8.68 -11.31 20.90
N CYS A 140 9.64 -11.89 20.18
CA CYS A 140 10.25 -13.16 20.58
C CYS A 140 11.03 -13.07 21.91
N ASP A 141 11.33 -11.88 22.39
CA ASP A 141 11.89 -11.62 23.71
C ASP A 141 10.92 -11.93 24.86
N MET A 142 9.62 -12.02 24.57
CA MET A 142 8.56 -12.32 25.55
C MET A 142 8.16 -13.78 25.57
N VAL A 143 8.71 -14.62 24.70
CA VAL A 143 8.38 -16.04 24.57
C VAL A 143 9.63 -16.88 24.86
N GLU A 144 9.61 -17.62 25.97
CA GLU A 144 10.75 -18.48 26.36
C GLU A 144 10.65 -19.89 25.75
N ASP A 145 9.43 -20.31 25.38
CA ASP A 145 9.16 -21.64 24.85
C ASP A 145 9.37 -21.69 23.33
N GLU A 146 10.37 -22.45 22.90
CA GLU A 146 10.73 -22.64 21.50
C GLU A 146 9.60 -23.34 20.70
N GLU A 147 8.87 -24.27 21.33
CA GLU A 147 7.75 -24.99 20.68
C GLU A 147 6.61 -24.01 20.33
N MET A 148 6.39 -22.97 21.16
CA MET A 148 5.42 -21.92 20.87
C MET A 148 5.82 -21.10 19.64
N LEU A 149 7.11 -20.77 19.48
CA LEU A 149 7.61 -20.05 18.32
C LEU A 149 7.45 -20.87 17.03
N GLU A 150 7.78 -22.18 17.10
CA GLU A 150 7.60 -23.10 15.98
C GLU A 150 6.11 -23.26 15.59
N LEU A 151 5.21 -23.30 16.55
CA LEU A 151 3.77 -23.38 16.30
C LEU A 151 3.28 -22.14 15.54
N VAL A 152 3.67 -20.94 15.98
CA VAL A 152 3.27 -19.69 15.30
C VAL A 152 3.86 -19.61 13.89
N GLU A 153 5.09 -20.08 13.67
CA GLU A 153 5.65 -20.17 12.32
C GLU A 153 4.86 -21.14 11.43
N MET A 154 4.46 -22.28 11.96
CA MET A 154 3.65 -23.25 11.21
C MET A 154 2.28 -22.65 10.84
N GLU A 155 1.60 -22.00 11.77
CA GLU A 155 0.34 -21.29 11.50
C GLU A 155 0.51 -20.22 10.42
N MET A 156 1.63 -19.50 10.43
CA MET A 156 1.92 -18.49 9.41
C MET A 156 2.16 -19.11 8.03
N ARG A 157 2.87 -20.26 7.95
CA ARG A 157 3.07 -20.98 6.68
C ARG A 157 1.75 -21.48 6.10
N GLU A 158 0.90 -22.09 6.90
CA GLU A 158 -0.44 -22.52 6.49
C GLU A 158 -1.28 -21.34 5.96
N LEU A 159 -1.19 -20.19 6.65
CA LEU A 159 -1.90 -18.99 6.24
C LEU A 159 -1.39 -18.42 4.92
N LEU A 160 -0.07 -18.40 4.71
CA LEU A 160 0.54 -17.93 3.47
C LEU A 160 0.17 -18.82 2.29
N GLU A 161 0.21 -20.15 2.49
CA GLU A 161 -0.22 -21.13 1.48
C GLU A 161 -1.71 -20.95 1.12
N GLN A 162 -2.58 -20.76 2.11
CA GLN A 162 -4.01 -20.49 1.88
C GLN A 162 -4.26 -19.31 0.94
N TYR A 163 -3.41 -18.28 1.01
CA TYR A 163 -3.50 -17.09 0.16
C TYR A 163 -2.55 -17.11 -1.04
N GLU A 164 -2.05 -18.29 -1.40
CA GLU A 164 -1.22 -18.55 -2.58
C GLU A 164 0.10 -17.73 -2.60
N PHE A 165 0.70 -17.48 -1.44
CA PHE A 165 2.08 -17.02 -1.34
C PHE A 165 3.05 -18.19 -1.35
N GLU A 166 4.31 -17.93 -1.71
CA GLU A 166 5.32 -18.98 -1.88
C GLU A 166 5.62 -19.69 -0.53
N GLU A 167 5.76 -21.02 -0.56
CA GLU A 167 6.05 -21.86 0.61
C GLU A 167 7.37 -21.45 1.30
N ASP A 168 8.36 -21.05 0.48
CA ASP A 168 9.69 -20.62 0.94
C ASP A 168 9.72 -19.18 1.47
N THR A 169 8.57 -18.52 1.66
CA THR A 169 8.49 -17.17 2.24
C THR A 169 9.33 -17.08 3.51
N PRO A 170 10.34 -16.18 3.59
CA PRO A 170 11.18 -16.07 4.76
C PRO A 170 10.40 -15.65 6.02
N ILE A 171 10.69 -16.32 7.14
CA ILE A 171 10.18 -15.98 8.47
C ILE A 171 11.37 -15.68 9.36
N ILE A 172 11.48 -14.44 9.84
CA ILE A 172 12.57 -13.98 10.68
C ILE A 172 12.04 -13.72 12.09
N ARG A 173 12.66 -14.37 13.09
CA ARG A 173 12.34 -14.18 14.52
C ARG A 173 13.09 -12.97 15.08
N GLY A 174 12.40 -12.12 15.83
CA GLY A 174 13.05 -10.95 16.39
C GLY A 174 12.25 -10.21 17.46
N SER A 175 12.85 -9.12 17.94
CA SER A 175 12.21 -8.15 18.82
C SER A 175 12.53 -6.75 18.33
N ALA A 176 11.54 -6.07 17.76
CA ALA A 176 11.69 -4.69 17.29
C ALA A 176 12.03 -3.74 18.45
N LEU A 177 11.38 -3.91 19.59
CA LEU A 177 11.65 -3.10 20.78
C LEU A 177 13.05 -3.38 21.35
N GLY A 178 13.46 -4.64 21.38
CA GLY A 178 14.80 -5.04 21.80
C GLY A 178 15.88 -4.43 20.90
N ALA A 179 15.67 -4.40 19.58
CA ALA A 179 16.57 -3.77 18.61
C ALA A 179 16.63 -2.24 18.82
N LEU A 180 15.50 -1.57 19.03
CA LEU A 180 15.45 -0.14 19.36
C LEU A 180 16.22 0.19 20.63
N ASN A 181 16.20 -0.71 21.62
CA ASN A 181 16.92 -0.56 22.89
C ASN A 181 18.40 -0.94 22.79
N GLY A 182 18.91 -1.28 21.60
CA GLY A 182 20.34 -1.56 21.37
C GLY A 182 20.78 -2.95 21.83
N VAL A 183 19.85 -3.92 21.92
CA VAL A 183 20.21 -5.32 22.24
C VAL A 183 20.76 -5.97 20.98
N ALA A 184 22.07 -6.29 20.96
CA ALA A 184 22.80 -6.76 19.79
C ALA A 184 22.13 -7.94 19.07
N LYS A 185 21.64 -8.95 19.82
CA LYS A 185 20.90 -10.09 19.25
C LYS A 185 19.71 -9.66 18.40
N TRP A 186 18.99 -8.63 18.85
CA TRP A 186 17.78 -8.17 18.16
C TRP A 186 18.09 -7.18 17.04
N GLU A 187 19.18 -6.42 17.15
CA GLU A 187 19.72 -5.65 16.02
C GLU A 187 20.15 -6.57 14.88
N ASP A 188 20.80 -7.70 15.21
CA ASP A 188 21.19 -8.70 14.22
C ASP A 188 19.97 -9.35 13.55
N SER A 189 18.86 -9.56 14.28
CA SER A 189 17.61 -10.06 13.68
C SER A 189 16.98 -9.06 12.71
N VAL A 190 17.07 -7.75 12.96
CA VAL A 190 16.64 -6.71 12.01
C VAL A 190 17.53 -6.70 10.77
N MET A 191 18.86 -6.90 10.92
CA MET A 191 19.75 -7.04 9.77
C MET A 191 19.40 -8.27 8.94
N GLN A 192 19.14 -9.43 9.57
CA GLN A 192 18.69 -10.65 8.89
C GLN A 192 17.37 -10.44 8.15
N LEU A 193 16.42 -9.67 8.73
CA LEU A 193 15.20 -9.28 8.04
C LEU A 193 15.51 -8.50 6.77
N MET A 194 16.39 -7.51 6.85
CA MET A 194 16.72 -6.68 5.69
C MET A 194 17.51 -7.43 4.63
N ASP A 195 18.37 -8.37 5.02
CA ASP A 195 19.04 -9.29 4.10
C ASP A 195 18.03 -10.19 3.39
N ALA A 196 17.05 -10.74 4.11
CA ALA A 196 15.97 -11.52 3.53
C ALA A 196 15.11 -10.68 2.57
N VAL A 197 14.81 -9.43 2.90
CA VAL A 197 14.10 -8.49 2.03
C VAL A 197 14.91 -8.21 0.76
N ASP A 198 16.21 -7.95 0.87
CA ASP A 198 17.10 -7.70 -0.27
C ASP A 198 17.20 -8.90 -1.23
N GLU A 199 17.10 -10.12 -0.72
CA GLU A 199 17.25 -11.35 -1.50
C GLU A 199 15.92 -11.87 -2.04
N TRP A 200 14.88 -11.79 -1.22
CA TRP A 200 13.57 -12.38 -1.53
C TRP A 200 12.68 -11.46 -2.37
N ILE A 201 12.60 -10.17 -2.03
CA ILE A 201 11.79 -9.23 -2.80
C ILE A 201 12.50 -8.93 -4.11
N GLN A 202 11.85 -9.27 -5.22
CA GLN A 202 12.39 -9.03 -6.55
C GLN A 202 12.39 -7.54 -6.89
N GLU A 203 13.41 -7.11 -7.65
CA GLU A 203 13.39 -5.78 -8.24
C GLU A 203 12.26 -5.73 -9.29
N PRO A 204 11.30 -4.83 -9.12
CA PRO A 204 10.15 -4.80 -10.02
C PRO A 204 10.51 -4.23 -11.39
N GLU A 205 9.94 -4.79 -12.43
CA GLU A 205 9.94 -4.18 -13.75
C GLU A 205 9.17 -2.85 -13.69
N ARG A 206 9.76 -1.78 -14.22
CA ARG A 206 9.18 -0.44 -14.22
C ARG A 206 8.69 -0.07 -15.61
N ASP A 207 7.40 0.16 -15.75
CA ASP A 207 6.74 0.58 -17.01
C ASP A 207 7.07 2.04 -17.38
N ARG A 208 8.35 2.37 -17.56
CA ARG A 208 8.82 3.74 -17.87
C ARG A 208 8.42 4.22 -19.26
N ASP A 209 8.27 3.30 -20.20
CA ASP A 209 7.93 3.61 -21.60
C ASP A 209 6.43 3.81 -21.83
N LYS A 210 5.59 3.51 -20.84
CA LYS A 210 4.16 3.78 -20.90
C LYS A 210 3.89 5.26 -20.61
N PRO A 211 2.71 5.77 -20.99
CA PRO A 211 2.30 7.12 -20.59
C PRO A 211 2.29 7.30 -19.08
N PHE A 212 2.63 8.51 -18.62
CA PHE A 212 2.62 8.84 -17.20
C PHE A 212 1.24 8.72 -16.57
N LEU A 213 1.17 8.05 -15.42
CA LEU A 213 -0.02 7.92 -14.59
C LEU A 213 0.38 7.83 -13.12
N MET A 214 -0.24 8.68 -12.29
CA MET A 214 -0.04 8.71 -10.83
C MET A 214 -1.38 8.87 -10.11
N PRO A 215 -1.86 7.86 -9.39
CA PRO A 215 -2.99 8.01 -8.47
C PRO A 215 -2.64 8.95 -7.32
N VAL A 216 -3.55 9.87 -6.99
CA VAL A 216 -3.37 10.82 -5.88
C VAL A 216 -3.65 10.11 -4.55
N GLU A 217 -2.69 10.15 -3.66
CA GLU A 217 -2.80 9.61 -2.30
C GLU A 217 -3.15 10.70 -1.28
N ASP A 218 -2.40 11.80 -1.30
CA ASP A 218 -2.63 12.94 -0.41
C ASP A 218 -2.35 14.27 -1.11
N VAL A 219 -2.85 15.36 -0.53
CA VAL A 219 -2.73 16.70 -1.10
C VAL A 219 -2.37 17.70 -0.01
N PHE A 220 -1.28 18.41 -0.21
CA PHE A 220 -0.78 19.43 0.71
C PHE A 220 -0.77 20.82 0.05
N SER A 221 -0.93 21.85 0.85
CA SER A 221 -0.66 23.22 0.46
C SER A 221 0.62 23.70 1.11
N ILE A 222 1.58 24.16 0.31
CA ILE A 222 2.83 24.74 0.82
C ILE A 222 2.79 26.24 0.61
N THR A 223 2.84 27.01 1.69
CA THR A 223 2.82 28.46 1.65
C THR A 223 3.92 29.01 0.72
N GLY A 224 3.53 29.82 -0.26
CA GLY A 224 4.44 30.41 -1.25
C GLY A 224 4.89 29.48 -2.39
N ARG A 225 4.48 28.19 -2.39
CA ARG A 225 4.85 27.22 -3.45
C ARG A 225 3.64 26.65 -4.18
N GLY A 226 2.48 26.58 -3.54
CA GLY A 226 1.23 26.09 -4.14
C GLY A 226 0.82 24.71 -3.63
N THR A 227 0.04 24.02 -4.44
CA THR A 227 -0.50 22.70 -4.15
C THR A 227 0.48 21.60 -4.54
N VAL A 228 0.67 20.65 -3.65
CA VAL A 228 1.46 19.44 -3.88
C VAL A 228 0.53 18.22 -3.78
N ALA A 229 0.46 17.43 -4.82
CA ALA A 229 -0.22 16.13 -4.81
C ALA A 229 0.83 15.03 -4.69
N THR A 230 0.65 14.10 -3.77
CA THR A 230 1.54 12.96 -3.58
C THR A 230 0.92 11.68 -4.09
N GLY A 231 1.77 10.75 -4.50
CA GLY A 231 1.38 9.42 -4.93
C GLY A 231 2.56 8.64 -5.48
N ARG A 232 2.35 7.34 -5.71
CA ARG A 232 3.30 6.52 -6.46
C ARG A 232 3.05 6.70 -7.96
N VAL A 233 4.09 6.90 -8.73
CA VAL A 233 4.02 6.84 -10.19
C VAL A 233 3.75 5.39 -10.60
N GLU A 234 2.56 5.11 -11.13
CA GLU A 234 2.14 3.77 -11.56
C GLU A 234 2.84 3.38 -12.85
N THR A 235 2.84 4.30 -13.84
CA THR A 235 3.50 4.11 -15.14
C THR A 235 4.13 5.40 -15.64
N GLY A 236 5.09 5.27 -16.56
CA GLY A 236 5.69 6.38 -17.31
C GLY A 236 6.68 7.22 -16.52
N VAL A 237 6.90 8.41 -17.03
CA VAL A 237 7.83 9.42 -16.50
C VAL A 237 7.15 10.78 -16.54
N VAL A 238 7.33 11.58 -15.50
CA VAL A 238 6.88 12.97 -15.43
C VAL A 238 8.05 13.89 -15.14
N LYS A 239 8.16 15.01 -15.84
CA LYS A 239 9.23 16.00 -15.72
C LYS A 239 8.70 17.35 -15.23
N VAL A 240 9.60 18.13 -14.67
CA VAL A 240 9.32 19.54 -14.41
C VAL A 240 9.06 20.25 -15.75
N GLY A 241 7.93 20.93 -15.86
CA GLY A 241 7.46 21.61 -17.07
C GLY A 241 6.40 20.83 -17.85
N ASP A 242 6.16 19.57 -17.55
CA ASP A 242 5.13 18.77 -18.24
C ASP A 242 3.73 19.31 -17.97
N GLU A 243 2.91 19.33 -19.01
CA GLU A 243 1.46 19.50 -18.89
C GLU A 243 0.83 18.21 -18.39
N VAL A 244 -0.01 18.32 -17.37
CA VAL A 244 -0.72 17.19 -16.79
C VAL A 244 -2.21 17.48 -16.70
N GLN A 245 -3.00 16.40 -16.69
CA GLN A 245 -4.44 16.39 -16.49
C GLN A 245 -4.76 15.70 -15.18
N ILE A 246 -5.68 16.26 -14.40
CA ILE A 246 -6.13 15.77 -13.11
C ILE A 246 -7.57 15.33 -13.29
N LEU A 247 -7.81 14.02 -13.14
CA LEU A 247 -9.06 13.37 -13.49
C LEU A 247 -9.69 12.62 -12.33
N GLY A 248 -11.00 12.62 -12.25
CA GLY A 248 -11.82 11.85 -11.31
C GLY A 248 -12.79 12.70 -10.52
N LEU A 249 -13.77 12.07 -9.89
CA LEU A 249 -14.82 12.70 -9.07
C LEU A 249 -15.65 13.76 -9.81
N GLY A 250 -15.74 13.65 -11.13
CA GLY A 250 -16.44 14.60 -11.98
C GLY A 250 -15.62 15.84 -12.38
N GLU A 251 -14.34 15.89 -12.00
CA GLU A 251 -13.41 16.96 -12.34
C GLU A 251 -12.45 16.52 -13.45
N ASP A 252 -12.17 17.46 -14.35
CA ASP A 252 -11.16 17.36 -15.42
C ASP A 252 -10.43 18.70 -15.48
N LYS A 253 -9.22 18.73 -14.96
CA LYS A 253 -8.41 19.94 -14.85
C LYS A 253 -7.04 19.77 -15.45
N LYS A 254 -6.51 20.82 -16.02
CA LYS A 254 -5.16 20.86 -16.57
C LYS A 254 -4.26 21.68 -15.67
N SER A 255 -3.02 21.25 -15.55
CA SER A 255 -1.99 21.92 -14.80
C SER A 255 -0.62 21.71 -15.44
N VAL A 256 0.39 22.37 -14.88
CA VAL A 256 1.81 22.16 -15.23
C VAL A 256 2.56 21.78 -13.97
N VAL A 257 3.39 20.76 -14.07
CA VAL A 257 4.28 20.34 -12.99
C VAL A 257 5.41 21.35 -12.85
N THR A 258 5.48 22.04 -11.72
CA THR A 258 6.52 23.05 -11.43
C THR A 258 7.65 22.52 -10.57
N GLY A 259 7.52 21.32 -10.04
CA GLY A 259 8.54 20.65 -9.26
C GLY A 259 8.17 19.22 -8.99
N VAL A 260 9.16 18.36 -8.90
CA VAL A 260 9.05 16.94 -8.50
C VAL A 260 9.93 16.75 -7.28
N GLU A 261 9.37 16.17 -6.22
CA GLU A 261 10.09 15.94 -4.97
C GLU A 261 9.86 14.49 -4.48
N MET A 262 10.90 13.88 -3.93
CA MET A 262 10.84 12.61 -3.22
C MET A 262 11.59 12.75 -1.91
N PHE A 263 10.95 12.41 -0.77
CA PHE A 263 11.51 12.55 0.58
C PHE A 263 12.13 13.95 0.84
N ARG A 264 11.44 15.02 0.40
CA ARG A 264 11.87 16.43 0.49
C ARG A 264 13.10 16.80 -0.34
N LYS A 265 13.67 15.87 -1.11
CA LYS A 265 14.76 16.11 -2.07
C LYS A 265 14.17 16.41 -3.46
N LEU A 266 14.85 17.27 -4.24
CA LEU A 266 14.41 17.63 -5.59
C LEU A 266 14.77 16.54 -6.60
N LEU A 267 13.86 16.29 -7.52
CA LEU A 267 14.07 15.43 -8.69
C LEU A 267 13.90 16.23 -9.98
N ASP A 268 14.67 15.90 -11.02
CA ASP A 268 14.45 16.41 -12.38
C ASP A 268 13.20 15.78 -13.00
N GLN A 269 12.95 14.50 -12.66
CA GLN A 269 11.81 13.72 -13.13
C GLN A 269 11.41 12.65 -12.11
N GLY A 270 10.11 12.33 -12.06
CA GLY A 270 9.57 11.16 -11.39
C GLY A 270 9.35 10.03 -12.39
N GLU A 271 9.69 8.80 -12.02
CA GLU A 271 9.59 7.62 -12.87
C GLU A 271 8.68 6.56 -12.25
N ALA A 272 8.16 5.65 -13.07
CA ALA A 272 7.38 4.51 -12.61
C ALA A 272 8.04 3.84 -11.39
N GLY A 273 7.28 3.72 -10.31
CA GLY A 273 7.72 3.17 -9.02
C GLY A 273 8.15 4.22 -7.99
N ASP A 274 8.40 5.47 -8.35
CA ASP A 274 8.75 6.52 -7.38
C ASP A 274 7.53 6.99 -6.59
N ASN A 275 7.70 7.22 -5.30
CA ASN A 275 6.73 7.95 -4.47
C ASN A 275 7.08 9.43 -4.48
N VAL A 276 6.34 10.22 -5.23
CA VAL A 276 6.66 11.62 -5.47
C VAL A 276 5.57 12.59 -5.03
N GLY A 277 6.00 13.80 -4.70
CA GLY A 277 5.14 14.98 -4.60
C GLY A 277 5.29 15.84 -5.85
N LEU A 278 4.20 16.08 -6.55
CA LEU A 278 4.14 16.97 -7.72
C LEU A 278 3.62 18.34 -7.31
N LEU A 279 4.43 19.37 -7.54
CA LEU A 279 3.98 20.76 -7.39
C LEU A 279 3.18 21.15 -8.63
N LEU A 280 1.94 21.56 -8.43
CA LEU A 280 0.98 21.86 -9.49
C LEU A 280 0.74 23.38 -9.59
N ARG A 281 0.83 23.91 -10.81
CA ARG A 281 0.61 25.34 -11.07
C ARG A 281 -0.88 25.67 -11.15
N GLY A 282 -1.30 26.72 -10.41
CA GLY A 282 -2.64 27.29 -10.56
C GLY A 282 -3.79 26.39 -10.11
N ILE A 283 -3.50 25.38 -9.30
CA ILE A 283 -4.48 24.46 -8.72
C ILE A 283 -4.60 24.73 -7.21
N ASP A 284 -5.82 24.90 -6.73
CA ASP A 284 -6.11 25.00 -5.30
C ASP A 284 -6.13 23.59 -4.67
N LYS A 285 -5.75 23.49 -3.38
CA LYS A 285 -5.76 22.23 -2.63
C LYS A 285 -7.12 21.52 -2.69
N ASN A 286 -8.22 22.28 -2.69
CA ASN A 286 -9.58 21.72 -2.70
C ASN A 286 -10.01 21.16 -4.07
N GLU A 287 -9.26 21.46 -5.11
CA GLU A 287 -9.50 21.02 -6.49
C GLU A 287 -8.87 19.67 -6.80
N VAL A 288 -7.95 19.20 -5.97
CA VAL A 288 -7.32 17.89 -6.08
C VAL A 288 -7.66 17.09 -4.82
N LYS A 289 -8.07 15.84 -4.98
CA LYS A 289 -8.48 14.98 -3.87
C LYS A 289 -7.87 13.60 -4.04
N ARG A 290 -7.69 12.91 -2.93
CA ARG A 290 -7.38 11.47 -2.92
C ARG A 290 -8.37 10.73 -3.80
N GLY A 291 -7.89 9.77 -4.59
CA GLY A 291 -8.68 8.99 -5.52
C GLY A 291 -8.75 9.55 -6.94
N MET A 292 -8.33 10.79 -7.15
CA MET A 292 -8.08 11.32 -8.49
C MET A 292 -6.79 10.73 -9.06
N VAL A 293 -6.59 10.91 -10.37
CA VAL A 293 -5.39 10.50 -11.10
C VAL A 293 -4.78 11.70 -11.79
N ILE A 294 -3.45 11.82 -11.71
CA ILE A 294 -2.68 12.78 -12.50
C ILE A 294 -1.99 12.03 -13.62
N THR A 295 -2.14 12.52 -14.85
CA THR A 295 -1.65 11.84 -16.05
C THR A 295 -1.26 12.86 -17.12
N HIS A 296 -0.54 12.43 -18.16
CA HIS A 296 -0.42 13.23 -19.38
C HIS A 296 -1.80 13.36 -20.05
N PRO A 297 -2.09 14.48 -20.75
CA PRO A 297 -3.37 14.70 -21.39
C PRO A 297 -3.75 13.57 -22.37
N GLY A 298 -5.00 13.07 -22.26
CA GLY A 298 -5.56 12.09 -23.19
C GLY A 298 -5.12 10.63 -22.98
N VAL A 299 -4.47 10.32 -21.87
CA VAL A 299 -3.99 8.94 -21.59
C VAL A 299 -5.07 8.04 -21.04
N ILE A 300 -5.90 8.57 -20.15
CA ILE A 300 -7.00 7.84 -19.50
C ILE A 300 -8.22 8.72 -19.41
N HIS A 301 -9.40 8.12 -19.38
CA HIS A 301 -10.66 8.82 -19.21
C HIS A 301 -11.40 8.30 -17.97
N PRO A 302 -12.18 9.17 -17.29
CA PRO A 302 -13.06 8.73 -16.21
C PRO A 302 -14.27 7.99 -16.75
N HIS A 303 -14.60 6.84 -16.15
CA HIS A 303 -15.72 5.99 -16.51
C HIS A 303 -16.58 5.65 -15.30
N LYS A 304 -17.87 5.39 -15.54
CA LYS A 304 -18.81 4.96 -14.51
C LYS A 304 -19.19 3.50 -14.64
N LYS A 305 -19.18 2.97 -15.85
CA LYS A 305 -19.75 1.66 -16.14
C LYS A 305 -18.75 0.71 -16.75
N PHE A 306 -18.63 -0.47 -16.16
CA PHE A 306 -17.70 -1.49 -16.62
C PHE A 306 -18.19 -2.90 -16.31
N LYS A 307 -17.66 -3.89 -17.03
CA LYS A 307 -17.75 -5.30 -16.66
C LYS A 307 -16.52 -5.73 -15.88
N ALA A 308 -16.72 -6.67 -15.00
CA ALA A 308 -15.63 -7.24 -14.20
C ALA A 308 -15.89 -8.71 -13.89
N SER A 309 -14.83 -9.50 -13.86
CA SER A 309 -14.84 -10.81 -13.22
C SER A 309 -14.52 -10.64 -11.75
N ILE A 310 -15.35 -11.19 -10.86
CA ILE A 310 -15.19 -11.08 -9.42
C ILE A 310 -15.18 -12.46 -8.77
N TYR A 311 -14.46 -12.56 -7.67
CA TYR A 311 -14.54 -13.64 -6.70
C TYR A 311 -15.18 -13.12 -5.41
N VAL A 312 -16.19 -13.83 -4.91
CA VAL A 312 -16.88 -13.49 -3.66
C VAL A 312 -16.31 -14.32 -2.53
N LEU A 313 -15.69 -13.65 -1.55
CA LEU A 313 -15.01 -14.31 -0.44
C LEU A 313 -15.99 -15.12 0.42
N LYS A 314 -15.58 -16.33 0.81
CA LYS A 314 -16.29 -17.20 1.76
C LYS A 314 -16.20 -16.66 3.18
N LYS A 315 -17.05 -17.16 4.06
CA LYS A 315 -17.02 -16.82 5.49
C LYS A 315 -15.68 -17.16 6.14
N GLU A 316 -15.11 -18.30 5.79
CA GLU A 316 -13.82 -18.79 6.30
C GLU A 316 -12.66 -17.89 5.87
N GLU A 317 -12.81 -17.19 4.75
CA GLU A 317 -11.86 -16.19 4.22
C GLU A 317 -12.10 -14.77 4.80
N GLY A 318 -12.97 -14.63 5.80
CA GLY A 318 -13.37 -13.35 6.39
C GLY A 318 -14.46 -12.60 5.60
N GLY A 319 -14.96 -13.19 4.53
CA GLY A 319 -15.98 -12.62 3.65
C GLY A 319 -17.41 -12.75 4.13
N ARG A 320 -18.33 -12.89 3.19
CA ARG A 320 -19.78 -12.98 3.43
C ARG A 320 -20.18 -14.39 3.86
N HIS A 321 -21.28 -14.50 4.59
CA HIS A 321 -21.99 -15.75 4.89
C HIS A 321 -23.35 -15.84 4.22
N THR A 322 -23.79 -14.74 3.55
CA THR A 322 -25.07 -14.66 2.85
C THR A 322 -24.85 -14.30 1.38
N PRO A 323 -25.68 -14.81 0.46
CA PRO A 323 -25.63 -14.41 -0.94
C PRO A 323 -26.06 -12.95 -1.10
N PHE A 324 -25.76 -12.38 -2.27
CA PHE A 324 -26.32 -11.09 -2.68
C PHE A 324 -27.01 -11.23 -4.03
N GLY A 325 -28.04 -10.42 -4.24
CA GLY A 325 -28.80 -10.36 -5.48
C GLY A 325 -28.44 -9.17 -6.35
N ASN A 326 -29.21 -9.02 -7.43
CA ASN A 326 -29.09 -7.88 -8.33
C ASN A 326 -29.30 -6.55 -7.60
N LYS A 327 -28.61 -5.48 -8.05
CA LYS A 327 -28.61 -4.14 -7.45
C LYS A 327 -27.96 -4.05 -6.05
N TYR A 328 -27.11 -5.00 -5.72
CA TYR A 328 -26.27 -4.90 -4.53
C TYR A 328 -25.32 -3.71 -4.64
N ARG A 329 -25.15 -2.93 -3.57
CA ARG A 329 -24.40 -1.66 -3.55
C ARG A 329 -23.27 -1.64 -2.53
N PRO A 330 -22.16 -2.35 -2.78
CA PRO A 330 -20.97 -2.27 -1.94
C PRO A 330 -20.09 -1.07 -2.28
N GLN A 331 -18.96 -0.97 -1.56
CA GLN A 331 -17.88 -0.07 -1.88
C GLN A 331 -16.82 -0.77 -2.73
N PHE A 332 -16.38 -0.11 -3.79
CA PHE A 332 -15.29 -0.53 -4.67
C PHE A 332 -14.04 0.27 -4.35
N TYR A 333 -12.93 -0.42 -4.10
CA TYR A 333 -11.62 0.17 -3.86
C TYR A 333 -10.79 0.02 -5.13
N LEU A 334 -10.62 1.13 -5.84
CA LEU A 334 -9.99 1.24 -7.16
C LEU A 334 -8.78 2.16 -7.03
N ARG A 335 -7.53 1.64 -7.05
CA ARG A 335 -6.32 2.42 -6.72
C ARG A 335 -6.44 3.09 -5.34
N THR A 336 -6.35 4.41 -5.31
CA THR A 336 -6.50 5.21 -4.08
C THR A 336 -7.94 5.67 -3.81
N MET A 337 -8.88 5.31 -4.71
CA MET A 337 -10.29 5.69 -4.64
C MET A 337 -11.15 4.63 -3.97
N ASP A 338 -12.10 5.05 -3.15
CA ASP A 338 -13.23 4.25 -2.74
C ASP A 338 -14.54 4.87 -3.28
N CYS A 339 -15.33 4.07 -3.94
CA CYS A 339 -16.56 4.52 -4.59
C CYS A 339 -17.67 3.48 -4.42
N THR A 340 -18.87 3.92 -4.06
CA THR A 340 -20.04 3.04 -4.09
C THR A 340 -20.42 2.74 -5.54
N GLY A 341 -20.71 1.48 -5.82
CA GLY A 341 -21.22 1.06 -7.13
C GLY A 341 -22.38 0.08 -7.00
N GLU A 342 -23.25 0.09 -7.97
CA GLU A 342 -24.35 -0.88 -8.08
C GLU A 342 -23.91 -2.05 -8.97
N ILE A 343 -24.13 -3.26 -8.48
CA ILE A 343 -23.83 -4.51 -9.21
C ILE A 343 -25.07 -4.96 -9.95
N HIS A 344 -24.91 -5.21 -11.25
CA HIS A 344 -25.90 -5.83 -12.11
C HIS A 344 -25.40 -7.24 -12.48
N LEU A 345 -26.21 -8.23 -12.14
CA LEU A 345 -25.93 -9.65 -12.43
C LEU A 345 -26.31 -9.98 -13.88
N PRO A 346 -25.65 -10.95 -14.52
CA PRO A 346 -26.01 -11.42 -15.86
C PRO A 346 -27.40 -12.03 -15.88
N GLU A 347 -28.05 -12.02 -17.06
CA GLU A 347 -29.36 -12.62 -17.25
C GLU A 347 -29.40 -14.09 -16.81
N GLY A 348 -30.41 -14.45 -16.05
CA GLY A 348 -30.59 -15.81 -15.50
C GLY A 348 -29.86 -16.05 -14.17
N THR A 349 -29.09 -15.09 -13.65
CA THR A 349 -28.47 -15.19 -12.32
C THR A 349 -29.29 -14.37 -11.33
N GLU A 350 -29.96 -15.04 -10.40
CA GLU A 350 -30.77 -14.37 -9.36
C GLU A 350 -29.91 -13.94 -8.16
N MET A 351 -28.95 -14.77 -7.79
CA MET A 351 -28.06 -14.56 -6.61
C MET A 351 -26.65 -15.07 -6.88
N VAL A 352 -25.69 -14.50 -6.18
CA VAL A 352 -24.29 -14.90 -6.14
C VAL A 352 -23.96 -15.37 -4.73
N MET A 353 -23.38 -16.55 -4.61
CA MET A 353 -23.00 -17.17 -3.34
C MET A 353 -21.58 -16.82 -2.93
N PRO A 354 -21.25 -16.79 -1.62
CA PRO A 354 -19.87 -16.82 -1.18
C PRO A 354 -19.11 -18.00 -1.78
N GLY A 355 -17.95 -17.72 -2.37
CA GLY A 355 -17.11 -18.69 -3.09
C GLY A 355 -17.34 -18.74 -4.60
N ASP A 356 -18.30 -17.99 -5.13
CA ASP A 356 -18.54 -17.94 -6.57
C ASP A 356 -17.55 -17.01 -7.29
N ASN A 357 -17.21 -17.43 -8.51
CA ASN A 357 -16.62 -16.57 -9.54
C ASN A 357 -17.71 -16.18 -10.52
N VAL A 358 -17.90 -14.89 -10.73
CA VAL A 358 -18.98 -14.39 -11.61
C VAL A 358 -18.54 -13.15 -12.38
N GLU A 359 -19.02 -13.03 -13.62
CA GLU A 359 -18.91 -11.79 -14.38
C GLU A 359 -20.09 -10.88 -14.06
N ILE A 360 -19.79 -9.64 -13.69
CA ILE A 360 -20.78 -8.62 -13.31
C ILE A 360 -20.65 -7.36 -14.14
N THR A 361 -21.71 -6.58 -14.21
CA THR A 361 -21.65 -5.17 -14.64
C THR A 361 -21.73 -4.28 -13.40
N VAL A 362 -20.86 -3.29 -13.32
CA VAL A 362 -20.81 -2.32 -12.22
C VAL A 362 -21.14 -0.93 -12.76
N GLU A 363 -21.97 -0.19 -12.02
CA GLU A 363 -22.23 1.22 -12.26
C GLU A 363 -21.85 2.03 -11.02
N LEU A 364 -20.77 2.81 -11.11
CA LEU A 364 -20.27 3.65 -10.02
C LEU A 364 -21.09 4.92 -9.87
N ILE A 365 -21.19 5.45 -8.66
CA ILE A 365 -21.89 6.73 -8.41
C ILE A 365 -21.12 7.92 -8.99
N TYR A 366 -19.79 7.84 -9.13
CA TYR A 366 -18.93 8.85 -9.75
C TYR A 366 -18.12 8.24 -10.88
N ALA A 367 -17.74 9.07 -11.85
CA ALA A 367 -16.77 8.67 -12.86
C ALA A 367 -15.37 8.62 -12.25
N VAL A 368 -14.69 7.50 -12.44
CA VAL A 368 -13.34 7.22 -11.89
C VAL A 368 -12.41 6.88 -13.05
N ALA A 369 -11.16 7.34 -12.98
CA ALA A 369 -10.15 7.01 -13.96
C ALA A 369 -9.77 5.53 -13.83
N ILE A 370 -10.34 4.69 -14.68
CA ILE A 370 -10.18 3.23 -14.70
C ILE A 370 -9.80 2.75 -16.10
N ASN A 371 -9.19 1.57 -16.16
CA ASN A 371 -8.83 0.88 -17.41
C ASN A 371 -9.08 -0.63 -17.29
N VAL A 372 -9.16 -1.28 -18.42
CA VAL A 372 -9.21 -2.75 -18.48
C VAL A 372 -7.97 -3.35 -17.81
N GLY A 373 -8.15 -4.42 -17.05
CA GLY A 373 -7.10 -5.07 -16.28
C GLY A 373 -6.91 -4.52 -14.86
N LEU A 374 -7.52 -3.36 -14.51
CA LEU A 374 -7.43 -2.82 -13.16
C LEU A 374 -8.11 -3.77 -12.16
N ARG A 375 -7.38 -4.16 -11.12
CA ARG A 375 -7.91 -4.93 -10.00
C ARG A 375 -8.54 -4.02 -8.96
N PHE A 376 -9.50 -4.56 -8.22
CA PHE A 376 -10.19 -3.84 -7.15
C PHE A 376 -10.66 -4.79 -6.04
N ALA A 377 -10.85 -4.24 -4.85
CA ALA A 377 -11.50 -4.91 -3.75
C ALA A 377 -12.95 -4.43 -3.59
N ILE A 378 -13.82 -5.34 -3.14
CA ILE A 378 -15.22 -5.06 -2.81
C ILE A 378 -15.37 -5.14 -1.29
N ARG A 379 -15.92 -4.09 -0.68
CA ARG A 379 -16.09 -4.02 0.77
C ARG A 379 -17.52 -3.68 1.18
N GLU A 380 -17.94 -4.26 2.30
CA GLU A 380 -19.23 -4.00 2.94
C GLU A 380 -19.08 -4.05 4.47
N GLY A 381 -19.64 -3.06 5.17
CA GLY A 381 -19.65 -3.05 6.63
C GLY A 381 -18.29 -3.18 7.29
N GLY A 382 -17.24 -2.58 6.70
CA GLY A 382 -15.86 -2.64 7.19
C GLY A 382 -15.11 -3.92 6.85
N ARG A 383 -15.68 -4.85 6.07
CA ARG A 383 -15.05 -6.13 5.67
C ARG A 383 -14.84 -6.20 4.17
N THR A 384 -13.77 -6.85 3.75
CA THR A 384 -13.58 -7.24 2.36
C THR A 384 -14.47 -8.44 2.06
N VAL A 385 -15.34 -8.31 1.07
CA VAL A 385 -16.34 -9.33 0.70
C VAL A 385 -16.10 -9.93 -0.67
N GLY A 386 -15.16 -9.39 -1.42
CA GLY A 386 -14.79 -9.89 -2.73
C GLY A 386 -13.67 -9.09 -3.36
N SER A 387 -13.17 -9.58 -4.46
CA SER A 387 -12.19 -8.91 -5.32
C SER A 387 -12.52 -9.18 -6.77
N GLY A 388 -11.98 -8.35 -7.65
CA GLY A 388 -12.20 -8.53 -9.08
C GLY A 388 -11.24 -7.76 -9.95
N GLN A 389 -11.39 -7.96 -11.24
CA GLN A 389 -10.62 -7.29 -12.28
C GLN A 389 -11.57 -6.79 -13.37
N ILE A 390 -11.35 -5.55 -13.83
CA ILE A 390 -12.12 -4.95 -14.92
C ILE A 390 -11.79 -5.67 -16.24
N THR A 391 -12.81 -6.17 -16.91
CA THR A 391 -12.71 -6.90 -18.18
C THR A 391 -13.08 -6.04 -19.37
N GLU A 392 -14.02 -5.08 -19.21
CA GLU A 392 -14.51 -4.22 -20.29
C GLU A 392 -15.02 -2.89 -19.74
N ILE A 393 -14.76 -1.78 -20.43
CA ILE A 393 -15.35 -0.45 -20.17
C ILE A 393 -16.58 -0.28 -21.06
N LEU A 394 -17.70 0.23 -20.53
CA LEU A 394 -19.00 0.27 -21.21
C LEU A 394 -19.52 1.68 -21.56
N ASP A 395 -18.86 2.76 -21.07
CA ASP A 395 -19.26 4.18 -21.30
C ASP A 395 -18.10 5.04 -21.84
#